data_d5b68a56ac642572b527af2c6e0cdbb8
#
_entry.id   d5b68a56ac642572b527af2c6e0cdbb8
#
_cell.length_a   1.000
_cell.length_b   1.000
_cell.length_c   1.000
_cell.angle_alpha   90.00
_cell.angle_beta   90.00
_cell.angle_gamma   90.00
#
_symmetry.space_group_name_H-M   'P 1'
#
loop_
_entity.id
_entity.type
_entity.pdbx_description
1 polymer ?
#
loop_
_entity_poly.entity_id
_entity_poly.type
_entity_poly.pdbx_seq_one_letter_code
_entity_poly.pdbx_strand_id
1 'polypeptide(L)'
;MGLPLKIDEALLAYATPRQREVLEAVNLHGSALAASIALGINKGAASDAYNAVIKKAARSGYAPESGINHPIAQGFQLKGYSHLTKTASGENIWLKTEAVRERWEQAVTDSIANCAMRQINIPPPKVQTLDGADIIPWLNIGDAHIGMLAHKDEVGQNFDLKIAKIELLQAAFDLIDMAPDCERMVINDLGDGTHYENMAAMTERSGHQVDFDSRFPKMIEAYLDIMEAIIEKALTKAVTVDVIINQGNHSETNDYWAAHYFRRLYGRLGSNRVNVLKNESPFIGYRMGDTFVLVHHGHKCKPEALRQIMSTDYRIDWGEAKFCYIDGGHIHHFSAKELGGAQWESFNNLAPMDKYAHDGGWRSKQAMTLVLRSRTYGDVGRYKMPIEKVWNAISKVNPKHYIPEPKRAFSA
;
A
#
# COMPACT_ATOMS: atom_id res chain seq x y z
N MET A 1 -41.19 16.69 -17.07
CA MET A 1 -41.21 18.16 -16.99
C MET A 1 -41.02 18.73 -18.38
N GLY A 2 -41.77 19.81 -18.75
CA GLY A 2 -41.54 20.53 -20.01
C GLY A 2 -40.21 21.28 -19.93
N LEU A 3 -39.55 21.48 -21.09
CA LEU A 3 -38.32 22.28 -21.17
C LEU A 3 -38.63 23.73 -20.75
N PRO A 4 -37.80 24.37 -19.91
CA PRO A 4 -37.95 25.76 -19.56
C PRO A 4 -37.66 26.64 -20.78
N LEU A 5 -38.23 27.84 -20.83
CA LEU A 5 -38.01 28.82 -21.90
C LEU A 5 -36.53 29.27 -22.01
N LYS A 6 -35.80 29.20 -20.93
CA LYS A 6 -34.35 29.46 -20.86
C LYS A 6 -33.68 28.41 -19.96
N ILE A 7 -32.68 27.75 -20.47
CA ILE A 7 -31.89 26.75 -19.72
C ILE A 7 -30.80 27.48 -18.97
N ASP A 8 -30.66 27.17 -17.68
CA ASP A 8 -29.63 27.71 -16.80
C ASP A 8 -28.22 27.39 -17.32
N GLU A 9 -27.37 28.39 -17.47
CA GLU A 9 -25.99 28.24 -17.92
C GLU A 9 -25.17 27.35 -16.98
N ALA A 10 -25.47 27.38 -15.68
CA ALA A 10 -24.79 26.52 -14.70
C ALA A 10 -25.06 25.02 -14.94
N LEU A 11 -26.21 24.65 -15.51
CA LEU A 11 -26.54 23.29 -15.93
C LEU A 11 -25.64 22.81 -17.09
N LEU A 12 -25.22 23.72 -17.98
CA LEU A 12 -24.40 23.38 -19.13
C LEU A 12 -23.00 22.87 -18.73
N ALA A 13 -22.54 23.19 -17.51
CA ALA A 13 -21.29 22.64 -16.98
C ALA A 13 -21.32 21.10 -16.81
N TYR A 14 -22.51 20.52 -16.68
CA TYR A 14 -22.72 19.08 -16.52
C TYR A 14 -23.03 18.35 -17.82
N ALA A 15 -23.18 19.10 -18.93
CA ALA A 15 -23.50 18.55 -20.24
C ALA A 15 -22.28 17.97 -20.95
N THR A 16 -22.49 16.90 -21.73
CA THR A 16 -21.50 16.46 -22.72
C THR A 16 -21.43 17.48 -23.87
N PRO A 17 -20.36 17.48 -24.70
CA PRO A 17 -20.27 18.43 -25.82
C PRO A 17 -21.52 18.43 -26.71
N ARG A 18 -22.04 17.24 -27.03
CA ARG A 18 -23.27 17.15 -27.88
C ARG A 18 -24.53 17.60 -27.14
N GLN A 19 -24.67 17.31 -25.86
CA GLN A 19 -25.79 17.80 -25.07
C GLN A 19 -25.74 19.32 -24.91
N ARG A 20 -24.56 19.90 -24.72
CA ARG A 20 -24.35 21.35 -24.64
C ARG A 20 -24.78 22.02 -25.92
N GLU A 21 -24.33 21.54 -27.06
CA GLU A 21 -24.73 22.05 -28.39
C GLU A 21 -26.27 22.10 -28.56
N VAL A 22 -26.93 21.01 -28.16
CA VAL A 22 -28.40 20.92 -28.24
C VAL A 22 -29.08 21.92 -27.29
N LEU A 23 -28.60 22.05 -26.06
CA LEU A 23 -29.19 22.92 -25.05
C LEU A 23 -28.91 24.40 -25.32
N GLU A 24 -27.75 24.75 -25.84
CA GLU A 24 -27.41 26.10 -26.30
C GLU A 24 -28.29 26.51 -27.53
N ALA A 25 -28.53 25.57 -28.42
CA ALA A 25 -29.47 25.81 -29.54
C ALA A 25 -30.90 26.06 -29.02
N VAL A 26 -31.35 25.40 -27.95
CA VAL A 26 -32.65 25.71 -27.33
C VAL A 26 -32.69 27.14 -26.79
N ASN A 27 -31.61 27.58 -26.12
CA ASN A 27 -31.50 28.95 -25.62
C ASN A 27 -31.47 29.99 -26.77
N LEU A 28 -30.79 29.65 -27.89
CA LEU A 28 -30.67 30.52 -29.05
C LEU A 28 -31.98 30.65 -29.81
N HIS A 29 -32.69 29.55 -30.02
CA HIS A 29 -33.91 29.50 -30.87
C HIS A 29 -35.22 29.59 -30.06
N GLY A 30 -35.15 29.69 -28.73
CA GLY A 30 -36.26 29.89 -27.80
C GLY A 30 -37.22 28.68 -27.64
N SER A 31 -36.99 27.56 -28.33
CA SER A 31 -37.78 26.33 -28.11
C SER A 31 -37.05 25.06 -28.56
N ALA A 32 -37.43 23.92 -27.97
CA ALA A 32 -36.90 22.61 -28.33
C ALA A 32 -37.22 22.24 -29.79
N LEU A 33 -38.38 22.66 -30.30
CA LEU A 33 -38.78 22.41 -31.69
C LEU A 33 -37.90 23.18 -32.67
N ALA A 34 -37.73 24.50 -32.44
CA ALA A 34 -36.90 25.34 -33.30
C ALA A 34 -35.41 24.89 -33.28
N ALA A 35 -34.88 24.55 -32.11
CA ALA A 35 -33.55 23.99 -31.97
C ALA A 35 -33.38 22.65 -32.70
N SER A 36 -34.38 21.77 -32.61
CA SER A 36 -34.35 20.46 -33.30
C SER A 36 -34.36 20.62 -34.82
N ILE A 37 -35.12 21.59 -35.34
CA ILE A 37 -35.16 21.92 -36.80
C ILE A 37 -33.80 22.48 -37.23
N ALA A 38 -33.22 23.42 -36.46
CA ALA A 38 -31.93 24.04 -36.76
C ALA A 38 -30.77 23.06 -36.78
N LEU A 39 -30.79 22.04 -35.88
CA LEU A 39 -29.76 21.02 -35.75
C LEU A 39 -30.05 19.75 -36.57
N GLY A 40 -31.20 19.65 -37.25
CA GLY A 40 -31.59 18.45 -38.00
C GLY A 40 -31.77 17.20 -37.12
N ILE A 41 -32.22 17.35 -35.86
CA ILE A 41 -32.38 16.25 -34.89
C ILE A 41 -33.87 16.02 -34.55
N ASN A 42 -34.18 14.88 -33.95
CA ASN A 42 -35.53 14.55 -33.51
C ASN A 42 -36.01 15.54 -32.42
N LYS A 43 -37.29 15.93 -32.45
CA LYS A 43 -37.93 16.82 -31.48
C LYS A 43 -37.75 16.36 -30.01
N GLY A 44 -37.70 15.05 -29.75
CA GLY A 44 -37.46 14.48 -28.41
C GLY A 44 -36.04 14.68 -27.91
N ALA A 45 -35.05 14.80 -28.78
CA ALA A 45 -33.63 14.80 -28.42
C ALA A 45 -33.24 15.96 -27.47
N ALA A 46 -33.86 17.14 -27.62
CA ALA A 46 -33.63 18.28 -26.75
C ALA A 46 -34.17 18.02 -25.32
N SER A 47 -35.34 17.40 -25.19
CA SER A 47 -35.92 17.03 -23.91
C SER A 47 -35.11 15.90 -23.22
N ASP A 48 -34.63 14.93 -23.99
CA ASP A 48 -33.80 13.86 -23.51
C ASP A 48 -32.42 14.37 -23.00
N ALA A 49 -31.80 15.28 -23.78
CA ALA A 49 -30.56 15.94 -23.38
C ALA A 49 -30.75 16.75 -22.09
N TYR A 50 -31.80 17.52 -21.96
CA TYR A 50 -32.11 18.30 -20.77
C TYR A 50 -32.33 17.41 -19.55
N ASN A 51 -33.17 16.38 -19.66
CA ASN A 51 -33.41 15.43 -18.56
C ASN A 51 -32.16 14.68 -18.14
N ALA A 52 -31.29 14.30 -19.06
CA ALA A 52 -30.03 13.64 -18.77
C ALA A 52 -29.06 14.58 -18.01
N VAL A 53 -29.01 15.87 -18.45
CA VAL A 53 -28.15 16.87 -17.79
C VAL A 53 -28.64 17.20 -16.39
N ILE A 54 -29.97 17.40 -16.18
CA ILE A 54 -30.54 17.58 -14.84
C ILE A 54 -30.21 16.42 -13.91
N LYS A 55 -30.39 15.17 -14.35
CA LYS A 55 -30.06 13.99 -13.55
C LYS A 55 -28.57 13.95 -13.19
N LYS A 56 -27.70 14.31 -14.11
CA LYS A 56 -26.25 14.35 -13.88
C LYS A 56 -25.87 15.49 -12.94
N ALA A 57 -26.43 16.69 -13.12
CA ALA A 57 -26.24 17.84 -12.25
C ALA A 57 -26.70 17.55 -10.81
N ALA A 58 -27.90 16.97 -10.64
CA ALA A 58 -28.42 16.59 -9.34
C ALA A 58 -27.52 15.57 -8.62
N ARG A 59 -26.99 14.57 -9.32
CA ARG A 59 -26.01 13.62 -8.79
C ARG A 59 -24.71 14.29 -8.36
N SER A 60 -24.37 15.42 -8.97
CA SER A 60 -23.20 16.23 -8.65
C SER A 60 -23.47 17.34 -7.63
N GLY A 61 -24.67 17.35 -7.02
CA GLY A 61 -25.05 18.33 -5.99
C GLY A 61 -25.63 19.63 -6.51
N TYR A 62 -26.04 19.69 -7.78
CA TYR A 62 -26.66 20.87 -8.38
C TYR A 62 -28.10 20.56 -8.84
N ALA A 63 -29.08 20.94 -8.03
CA ALA A 63 -30.51 20.87 -8.36
C ALA A 63 -31.22 22.06 -7.67
N PRO A 64 -31.08 23.29 -8.19
CA PRO A 64 -31.57 24.51 -7.54
C PRO A 64 -33.07 24.51 -7.34
N GLU A 65 -33.86 23.92 -8.25
CA GLU A 65 -35.30 23.73 -8.10
C GLU A 65 -35.72 22.85 -6.89
N SER A 66 -34.81 22.02 -6.39
CA SER A 66 -34.98 21.21 -5.19
C SER A 66 -34.24 21.78 -3.98
N GLY A 67 -33.72 22.99 -4.06
CA GLY A 67 -32.95 23.64 -3.00
C GLY A 67 -31.57 23.03 -2.75
N ILE A 68 -31.03 22.25 -3.74
CA ILE A 68 -29.75 21.57 -3.62
C ILE A 68 -28.73 22.38 -4.44
N ASN A 69 -27.83 23.04 -3.73
CA ASN A 69 -26.70 23.75 -4.32
C ASN A 69 -25.47 23.61 -3.41
N HIS A 70 -25.02 22.36 -3.22
CA HIS A 70 -23.86 22.03 -2.39
C HIS A 70 -22.82 21.29 -3.23
N PRO A 71 -21.58 21.79 -3.29
CA PRO A 71 -20.53 21.10 -4.00
C PRO A 71 -20.26 19.73 -3.35
N ILE A 72 -20.25 18.68 -4.17
CA ILE A 72 -19.89 17.33 -3.75
C ILE A 72 -18.40 17.15 -3.97
N ALA A 73 -17.72 16.57 -3.00
CA ALA A 73 -16.29 16.29 -3.08
C ALA A 73 -15.96 15.43 -4.32
N GLN A 74 -14.81 15.70 -4.93
CA GLN A 74 -14.35 14.97 -6.11
C GLN A 74 -14.27 13.46 -5.80
N GLY A 75 -14.84 12.63 -6.66
CA GLY A 75 -14.92 11.18 -6.47
C GLY A 75 -16.21 10.68 -5.81
N PHE A 76 -17.12 11.57 -5.45
CA PHE A 76 -18.44 11.23 -4.91
C PHE A 76 -19.56 11.71 -5.82
N GLN A 77 -20.72 11.07 -5.70
CA GLN A 77 -21.96 11.50 -6.32
C GLN A 77 -23.14 11.30 -5.38
N LEU A 78 -24.22 12.04 -5.59
CA LEU A 78 -25.48 11.81 -4.87
C LEU A 78 -26.11 10.50 -5.35
N LYS A 79 -26.27 9.54 -4.44
CA LYS A 79 -26.95 8.26 -4.70
C LYS A 79 -28.46 8.36 -4.49
N GLY A 80 -28.88 9.22 -3.61
CA GLY A 80 -30.27 9.44 -3.22
C GLY A 80 -30.37 10.45 -2.08
N TYR A 81 -31.55 10.64 -1.57
CA TYR A 81 -31.82 11.59 -0.49
C TYR A 81 -31.70 10.89 0.87
N SER A 82 -30.72 11.24 1.70
CA SER A 82 -30.60 10.74 3.08
C SER A 82 -30.20 11.80 4.10
N HIS A 83 -29.94 13.01 3.69
CA HIS A 83 -29.82 14.16 4.60
C HIS A 83 -31.17 14.85 4.71
N LEU A 84 -31.67 14.97 5.94
CA LEU A 84 -32.95 15.61 6.18
C LEU A 84 -32.78 17.14 6.01
N THR A 85 -33.25 17.67 4.89
CA THR A 85 -33.31 19.11 4.64
C THR A 85 -34.72 19.48 4.14
N LYS A 86 -35.03 20.74 4.11
CA LYS A 86 -36.30 21.24 3.57
C LYS A 86 -36.10 21.83 2.18
N THR A 87 -36.99 21.51 1.26
CA THR A 87 -37.08 22.19 -0.02
C THR A 87 -37.57 23.61 0.15
N ALA A 88 -37.53 24.42 -0.90
CA ALA A 88 -38.17 25.72 -0.92
C ALA A 88 -39.70 25.65 -0.70
N SER A 89 -40.32 24.49 -0.98
CA SER A 89 -41.73 24.17 -0.68
C SER A 89 -41.99 23.67 0.73
N GLY A 90 -40.94 23.50 1.57
CA GLY A 90 -41.05 23.05 2.95
C GLY A 90 -41.06 21.54 3.17
N GLU A 91 -40.91 20.73 2.12
CA GLU A 91 -40.86 19.27 2.22
C GLU A 91 -39.50 18.77 2.72
N ASN A 92 -39.50 17.67 3.49
CA ASN A 92 -38.28 17.04 3.97
C ASN A 92 -37.64 16.18 2.89
N ILE A 93 -36.32 16.35 2.66
CA ILE A 93 -35.53 15.59 1.70
C ILE A 93 -34.33 14.97 2.41
N TRP A 94 -34.01 13.73 2.06
CA TRP A 94 -32.81 13.01 2.51
C TRP A 94 -31.79 12.88 1.37
N LEU A 95 -30.57 13.36 1.60
CA LEU A 95 -29.48 13.31 0.63
C LEU A 95 -28.45 12.24 1.03
N LYS A 96 -28.14 11.32 0.12
CA LYS A 96 -27.05 10.32 0.27
C LYS A 96 -25.97 10.57 -0.76
N THR A 97 -24.71 10.39 -0.33
CA THR A 97 -23.55 10.35 -1.22
C THR A 97 -22.96 8.95 -1.27
N GLU A 98 -22.45 8.53 -2.43
CA GLU A 98 -21.65 7.32 -2.57
C GLU A 98 -20.37 7.60 -3.36
N ALA A 99 -19.36 6.74 -3.17
CA ALA A 99 -18.14 6.79 -3.97
C ALA A 99 -18.42 6.38 -5.42
N VAL A 100 -17.83 7.06 -6.38
CA VAL A 100 -17.98 6.75 -7.82
C VAL A 100 -17.10 5.53 -8.13
N ARG A 101 -17.72 4.35 -8.20
CA ARG A 101 -17.05 3.05 -8.39
C ARG A 101 -16.26 2.97 -9.71
N GLU A 102 -16.79 3.55 -10.78
CA GLU A 102 -16.16 3.55 -12.11
C GLU A 102 -14.78 4.26 -12.12
N ARG A 103 -14.59 5.30 -11.30
CA ARG A 103 -13.29 5.98 -11.18
C ARG A 103 -12.23 5.16 -10.46
N TRP A 104 -12.65 4.29 -9.55
CA TRP A 104 -11.74 3.41 -8.87
C TRP A 104 -11.22 2.31 -9.80
N GLU A 105 -12.11 1.68 -10.57
CA GLU A 105 -11.75 0.68 -11.59
C GLU A 105 -10.85 1.27 -12.67
N GLN A 106 -11.11 2.51 -13.09
CA GLN A 106 -10.27 3.23 -14.04
C GLN A 106 -8.90 3.57 -13.45
N ALA A 107 -8.83 4.08 -12.21
CA ALA A 107 -7.57 4.40 -11.54
C ALA A 107 -6.68 3.16 -11.36
N VAL A 108 -7.28 2.02 -11.02
CA VAL A 108 -6.57 0.72 -10.95
C VAL A 108 -6.10 0.29 -12.33
N THR A 109 -6.94 0.42 -13.35
CA THR A 109 -6.59 0.07 -14.74
C THR A 109 -5.49 0.96 -15.28
N ASP A 110 -5.56 2.27 -15.03
CA ASP A 110 -4.53 3.24 -15.45
C ASP A 110 -3.21 3.03 -14.69
N SER A 111 -3.28 2.70 -13.41
CA SER A 111 -2.09 2.36 -12.61
C SER A 111 -1.40 1.11 -13.16
N ILE A 112 -2.19 0.06 -13.47
CA ILE A 112 -1.67 -1.17 -14.11
C ILE A 112 -1.11 -0.88 -15.51
N ALA A 113 -1.77 -0.03 -16.31
CA ALA A 113 -1.31 0.33 -17.64
C ALA A 113 -0.02 1.17 -17.59
N ASN A 114 0.09 2.10 -16.65
CA ASN A 114 1.29 2.92 -16.45
C ASN A 114 2.48 2.07 -15.96
N CYS A 115 2.25 1.09 -15.09
CA CYS A 115 3.26 0.11 -14.70
C CYS A 115 3.76 -0.73 -15.89
N ALA A 116 2.88 -1.09 -16.81
CA ALA A 116 3.24 -1.89 -17.99
C ALA A 116 4.10 -1.12 -19.04
N MET A 117 4.15 0.21 -18.97
CA MET A 117 4.97 1.04 -19.87
C MET A 117 6.38 1.35 -19.33
N ARG A 118 6.65 1.03 -18.07
CA ARG A 118 7.94 1.33 -17.44
C ARG A 118 8.93 0.21 -17.73
N GLN A 119 9.98 0.52 -18.50
CA GLN A 119 11.11 -0.40 -18.67
C GLN A 119 12.08 -0.26 -17.51
N ILE A 120 12.44 -1.36 -16.87
CA ILE A 120 13.49 -1.39 -15.85
C ILE A 120 14.84 -1.42 -16.60
N ASN A 121 15.50 -0.28 -16.66
CA ASN A 121 16.80 -0.13 -17.33
C ASN A 121 17.94 0.05 -16.30
N ILE A 122 18.02 -0.86 -15.33
CA ILE A 122 19.08 -0.87 -14.31
C ILE A 122 20.13 -1.89 -14.73
N PRO A 123 21.36 -1.46 -15.06
CA PRO A 123 22.42 -2.41 -15.43
C PRO A 123 22.79 -3.28 -14.22
N PRO A 124 23.10 -4.59 -14.42
CA PRO A 124 23.55 -5.44 -13.33
C PRO A 124 24.92 -5.00 -12.83
N PRO A 125 25.20 -5.12 -11.53
CA PRO A 125 26.50 -4.85 -10.96
C PRO A 125 27.54 -5.86 -11.50
N LYS A 126 28.80 -5.48 -11.44
CA LYS A 126 29.91 -6.40 -11.74
C LYS A 126 30.33 -7.11 -10.45
N VAL A 127 29.91 -8.34 -10.28
CA VAL A 127 30.34 -9.17 -9.15
C VAL A 127 31.77 -9.64 -9.40
N GLN A 128 32.71 -9.13 -8.62
CA GLN A 128 34.17 -9.35 -8.87
C GLN A 128 34.82 -10.33 -7.87
N THR A 129 34.10 -10.77 -6.86
CA THR A 129 34.66 -11.59 -5.78
C THR A 129 33.93 -12.91 -5.59
N LEU A 130 34.65 -13.96 -5.17
CA LEU A 130 34.05 -15.24 -4.76
C LEU A 130 33.03 -15.04 -3.63
N ASP A 131 33.27 -14.08 -2.72
CA ASP A 131 32.34 -13.71 -1.66
C ASP A 131 31.02 -13.18 -2.22
N GLY A 132 31.03 -12.43 -3.32
CA GLY A 132 29.81 -11.92 -3.97
C GLY A 132 28.92 -13.02 -4.58
N ALA A 133 29.47 -14.20 -4.88
CA ALA A 133 28.71 -15.36 -5.33
C ALA A 133 28.18 -16.21 -4.14
N ASP A 134 28.92 -16.25 -3.02
CA ASP A 134 28.54 -17.03 -1.83
C ASP A 134 27.58 -16.26 -0.90
N ILE A 135 27.82 -14.95 -0.73
CA ILE A 135 27.02 -14.11 0.16
C ILE A 135 25.72 -13.64 -0.50
N ILE A 136 24.61 -13.90 0.14
CA ILE A 136 23.30 -13.41 -0.23
C ILE A 136 22.84 -12.42 0.85
N PRO A 137 22.87 -11.09 0.56
CA PRO A 137 22.27 -10.10 1.45
C PRO A 137 20.74 -10.32 1.54
N TRP A 138 20.24 -10.31 2.77
CA TRP A 138 18.85 -10.62 3.10
C TRP A 138 18.24 -9.45 3.85
N LEU A 139 17.50 -8.59 3.17
CA LEU A 139 16.85 -7.41 3.76
C LEU A 139 15.54 -7.83 4.41
N ASN A 140 15.45 -7.76 5.72
CA ASN A 140 14.25 -8.06 6.47
C ASN A 140 13.43 -6.79 6.73
N ILE A 141 12.24 -6.73 6.15
CA ILE A 141 11.23 -5.70 6.39
C ILE A 141 10.21 -6.30 7.35
N GLY A 142 10.28 -5.93 8.62
CA GLY A 142 9.32 -6.38 9.62
C GLY A 142 8.19 -5.40 9.76
N ASP A 143 6.96 -5.88 9.77
CA ASP A 143 5.76 -5.21 10.25
C ASP A 143 5.74 -3.70 9.88
N ALA A 144 5.77 -3.40 8.57
CA ALA A 144 5.90 -2.03 8.08
C ALA A 144 4.67 -1.17 8.42
N HIS A 145 3.51 -1.81 8.58
CA HIS A 145 2.24 -1.17 8.95
C HIS A 145 1.94 0.10 8.17
N ILE A 146 2.18 0.07 6.85
CA ILE A 146 1.86 1.21 5.96
C ILE A 146 0.37 1.52 6.08
N GLY A 147 0.06 2.78 6.38
CA GLY A 147 -1.31 3.24 6.63
C GLY A 147 -1.70 3.32 8.10
N MET A 148 -0.82 2.98 9.04
CA MET A 148 -1.02 3.24 10.46
C MET A 148 -0.96 4.74 10.75
N LEU A 149 -1.82 5.20 11.66
CA LEU A 149 -1.79 6.54 12.24
C LEU A 149 -1.32 6.46 13.70
N ALA A 150 -0.35 7.28 14.06
CA ALA A 150 0.04 7.47 15.46
C ALA A 150 0.24 8.96 15.76
N HIS A 151 -0.12 9.39 16.96
CA HIS A 151 0.00 10.78 17.38
C HIS A 151 0.95 10.93 18.57
N LYS A 152 1.85 11.93 18.50
CA LYS A 152 2.90 12.13 19.52
C LYS A 152 2.38 12.31 20.94
N ASP A 153 1.21 12.95 21.10
CA ASP A 153 0.65 13.21 22.42
C ASP A 153 0.09 11.92 23.07
N GLU A 154 -0.25 10.93 22.28
CA GLU A 154 -0.73 9.62 22.74
C GLU A 154 0.43 8.65 22.94
N VAL A 155 1.17 8.35 21.87
CA VAL A 155 2.19 7.29 21.86
C VAL A 155 3.63 7.81 21.89
N GLY A 156 3.83 9.12 21.80
CA GLY A 156 5.16 9.77 21.86
C GLY A 156 5.81 10.02 20.52
N GLN A 157 5.20 9.58 19.42
CA GLN A 157 5.71 9.74 18.07
C GLN A 157 4.56 9.95 17.09
N ASN A 158 4.73 10.85 16.11
CA ASN A 158 3.81 10.92 14.96
C ASN A 158 4.20 9.88 13.93
N PHE A 159 3.20 9.26 13.32
CA PHE A 159 3.37 8.36 12.20
C PHE A 159 2.16 8.46 11.28
N ASP A 160 2.42 8.58 10.00
CA ASP A 160 1.45 8.66 8.93
C ASP A 160 2.05 8.03 7.65
N LEU A 161 1.27 7.95 6.61
CA LEU A 161 1.68 7.36 5.34
C LEU A 161 2.93 8.01 4.73
N LYS A 162 3.07 9.33 4.89
CA LYS A 162 4.21 10.09 4.36
C LYS A 162 5.48 9.84 5.16
N ILE A 163 5.39 9.82 6.48
CA ILE A 163 6.50 9.51 7.39
C ILE A 163 6.96 8.08 7.13
N ALA A 164 6.03 7.12 7.11
CA ALA A 164 6.29 5.72 6.83
C ALA A 164 7.07 5.52 5.53
N LYS A 165 6.60 6.12 4.42
CA LYS A 165 7.26 6.02 3.11
C LYS A 165 8.69 6.55 3.14
N ILE A 166 8.92 7.71 3.74
CA ILE A 166 10.24 8.34 3.79
C ILE A 166 11.21 7.52 4.65
N GLU A 167 10.78 7.12 5.85
CA GLU A 167 11.63 6.40 6.81
C GLU A 167 11.98 4.99 6.32
N LEU A 168 11.00 4.27 5.78
CA LEU A 168 11.22 2.92 5.26
C LEU A 168 12.15 2.91 4.04
N LEU A 169 11.95 3.83 3.08
CA LEU A 169 12.82 3.94 1.91
C LEU A 169 14.24 4.34 2.30
N GLN A 170 14.41 5.31 3.20
CA GLN A 170 15.75 5.72 3.65
C GLN A 170 16.49 4.56 4.32
N ALA A 171 15.82 3.84 5.24
CA ALA A 171 16.43 2.70 5.93
C ALA A 171 16.81 1.57 4.95
N ALA A 172 15.91 1.21 4.05
CA ALA A 172 16.14 0.15 3.08
C ALA A 172 17.27 0.52 2.10
N PHE A 173 17.28 1.74 1.61
CA PHE A 173 18.30 2.21 0.66
C PHE A 173 19.70 2.25 1.29
N ASP A 174 19.80 2.78 2.51
CA ASP A 174 21.08 2.81 3.23
C ASP A 174 21.60 1.40 3.50
N LEU A 175 20.73 0.46 3.90
CA LEU A 175 21.12 -0.94 4.12
C LEU A 175 21.55 -1.63 2.83
N ILE A 176 20.85 -1.40 1.73
CA ILE A 176 21.19 -1.95 0.42
C ILE A 176 22.55 -1.38 -0.05
N ASP A 177 22.79 -0.08 0.15
CA ASP A 177 24.07 0.55 -0.20
C ASP A 177 25.24 0.00 0.61
N MET A 178 25.00 -0.40 1.87
CA MET A 178 26.00 -1.05 2.71
C MET A 178 26.29 -2.52 2.31
N ALA A 179 25.36 -3.15 1.60
CA ALA A 179 25.53 -4.53 1.15
C ALA A 179 26.63 -4.64 0.09
N PRO A 180 27.37 -5.75 0.02
CA PRO A 180 28.28 -6.02 -1.08
C PRO A 180 27.54 -6.17 -2.40
N ASP A 181 28.21 -5.89 -3.52
CA ASP A 181 27.71 -6.29 -4.84
C ASP A 181 27.68 -7.82 -4.92
N CYS A 182 26.54 -8.39 -5.32
CA CYS A 182 26.30 -9.82 -5.21
C CYS A 182 25.54 -10.38 -6.43
N GLU A 183 25.60 -11.69 -6.60
CA GLU A 183 24.79 -12.37 -7.61
C GLU A 183 23.31 -12.34 -7.28
N ARG A 184 22.96 -12.40 -5.98
CA ARG A 184 21.58 -12.49 -5.51
C ARG A 184 21.39 -11.73 -4.21
N MET A 185 20.27 -11.03 -4.11
CA MET A 185 19.77 -10.41 -2.88
C MET A 185 18.34 -10.87 -2.63
N VAL A 186 17.96 -11.03 -1.38
CA VAL A 186 16.57 -11.32 -0.98
C VAL A 186 15.97 -10.11 -0.29
N ILE A 187 14.82 -9.68 -0.78
CA ILE A 187 13.92 -8.75 -0.09
C ILE A 187 12.87 -9.59 0.62
N ASN A 188 12.91 -9.59 1.93
CA ASN A 188 12.07 -10.41 2.79
C ASN A 188 11.09 -9.53 3.56
N ASP A 189 9.90 -9.32 3.00
CA ASP A 189 8.77 -8.74 3.73
C ASP A 189 8.15 -9.84 4.60
N LEU A 190 8.26 -9.65 5.91
CA LEU A 190 7.86 -10.62 6.93
C LEU A 190 6.34 -10.66 7.18
N GLY A 191 5.55 -9.88 6.45
CA GLY A 191 4.12 -9.69 6.62
C GLY A 191 3.78 -8.44 7.42
N ASP A 192 2.49 -8.13 7.51
CA ASP A 192 1.99 -6.87 8.04
C ASP A 192 2.58 -5.65 7.32
N GLY A 193 2.78 -5.79 6.01
CA GLY A 193 3.23 -4.71 5.14
C GLY A 193 2.24 -3.54 5.13
N THR A 194 0.94 -3.81 5.11
CA THR A 194 -0.13 -2.83 5.30
C THR A 194 -0.80 -2.99 6.66
N HIS A 195 -1.32 -1.89 7.21
CA HIS A 195 -1.87 -1.87 8.56
C HIS A 195 -3.27 -2.47 8.69
N TYR A 196 -4.02 -2.53 7.58
CA TYR A 196 -5.35 -3.14 7.51
C TYR A 196 -5.63 -3.64 6.09
N GLU A 197 -6.61 -4.54 5.94
CA GLU A 197 -6.86 -5.22 4.66
C GLU A 197 -8.30 -5.08 4.14
N ASN A 198 -9.12 -4.26 4.79
CA ASN A 198 -10.51 -4.03 4.39
C ASN A 198 -10.90 -2.56 4.46
N MET A 199 -12.02 -2.20 3.83
CA MET A 199 -12.50 -0.82 3.77
C MET A 199 -13.00 -0.27 5.12
N ALA A 200 -13.17 -1.13 6.11
CA ALA A 200 -13.61 -0.76 7.46
C ALA A 200 -12.46 -0.44 8.40
N ALA A 201 -11.21 -0.63 7.97
CA ALA A 201 -10.00 -0.50 8.79
C ALA A 201 -10.08 -1.33 10.09
N MET A 202 -10.40 -2.60 9.92
CA MET A 202 -10.50 -3.59 11.00
C MET A 202 -9.60 -4.77 10.66
N THR A 203 -9.03 -5.40 11.71
CA THR A 203 -8.32 -6.67 11.54
C THR A 203 -9.33 -7.78 11.30
N GLU A 204 -9.18 -8.55 10.21
CA GLU A 204 -10.13 -9.61 9.84
C GLU A 204 -10.33 -10.64 10.95
N ARG A 205 -9.24 -11.09 11.56
CA ARG A 205 -9.29 -12.18 12.54
C ARG A 205 -9.89 -11.81 13.88
N SER A 206 -9.59 -10.61 14.38
CA SER A 206 -10.00 -10.17 15.72
C SER A 206 -11.08 -9.12 15.72
N GLY A 207 -11.41 -8.54 14.58
CA GLY A 207 -12.43 -7.50 14.45
C GLY A 207 -12.07 -6.20 15.17
N HIS A 208 -10.79 -5.99 15.52
CA HIS A 208 -10.35 -4.75 16.14
C HIS A 208 -10.27 -3.64 15.11
N GLN A 209 -10.88 -2.50 15.40
CA GLN A 209 -10.68 -1.29 14.63
C GLN A 209 -9.28 -0.75 14.92
N VAL A 210 -8.54 -0.42 13.86
CA VAL A 210 -7.20 0.13 13.96
C VAL A 210 -7.19 1.63 13.67
N ASP A 211 -6.22 2.35 14.24
CA ASP A 211 -5.99 3.75 13.93
C ASP A 211 -5.27 3.86 12.58
N PHE A 212 -5.91 4.50 11.61
CA PHE A 212 -5.43 4.54 10.24
C PHE A 212 -5.29 5.95 9.69
N ASP A 213 -4.24 6.15 8.91
CA ASP A 213 -4.05 7.32 8.08
C ASP A 213 -4.49 7.04 6.65
N SER A 214 -5.34 7.89 6.11
CA SER A 214 -5.72 7.82 4.71
C SER A 214 -6.70 6.69 4.35
N ARG A 215 -7.08 6.65 3.08
CA ARG A 215 -8.02 5.67 2.51
C ARG A 215 -7.30 4.41 2.04
N PHE A 216 -7.97 3.28 2.11
CA PHE A 216 -7.45 1.99 1.69
C PHE A 216 -6.70 2.00 0.34
N PRO A 217 -7.23 2.59 -0.77
CA PRO A 217 -6.50 2.62 -2.05
C PRO A 217 -5.17 3.37 -1.98
N LYS A 218 -5.08 4.46 -1.20
CA LYS A 218 -3.82 5.21 -1.04
C LYS A 218 -2.76 4.45 -0.25
N MET A 219 -3.21 3.68 0.73
CA MET A 219 -2.33 2.80 1.50
C MET A 219 -1.74 1.71 0.60
N ILE A 220 -2.58 1.05 -0.19
CA ILE A 220 -2.13 0.02 -1.15
C ILE A 220 -1.14 0.61 -2.17
N GLU A 221 -1.47 1.74 -2.78
CA GLU A 221 -0.59 2.42 -3.73
C GLU A 221 0.78 2.75 -3.11
N ALA A 222 0.78 3.31 -1.88
CA ALA A 222 2.01 3.63 -1.18
C ALA A 222 2.86 2.40 -0.85
N TYR A 223 2.23 1.30 -0.43
CA TYR A 223 2.93 0.05 -0.17
C TYR A 223 3.58 -0.51 -1.45
N LEU A 224 2.83 -0.56 -2.54
CA LEU A 224 3.34 -1.04 -3.82
C LEU A 224 4.50 -0.16 -4.34
N ASP A 225 4.36 1.17 -4.27
CA ASP A 225 5.42 2.12 -4.63
C ASP A 225 6.70 1.91 -3.81
N ILE A 226 6.57 1.68 -2.50
CA ILE A 226 7.69 1.45 -1.58
C ILE A 226 8.42 0.16 -1.96
N MET A 227 7.68 -0.93 -2.11
CA MET A 227 8.26 -2.22 -2.46
C MET A 227 8.91 -2.21 -3.83
N GLU A 228 8.30 -1.57 -4.84
CA GLU A 228 8.89 -1.39 -6.16
C GLU A 228 10.22 -0.63 -6.08
N ALA A 229 10.25 0.49 -5.35
CA ALA A 229 11.46 1.28 -5.17
C ALA A 229 12.59 0.50 -4.46
N ILE A 230 12.26 -0.32 -3.45
CA ILE A 230 13.23 -1.18 -2.75
C ILE A 230 13.78 -2.25 -3.69
N ILE A 231 12.92 -2.91 -4.48
CA ILE A 231 13.34 -3.92 -5.46
C ILE A 231 14.25 -3.30 -6.52
N GLU A 232 13.90 -2.14 -7.06
CA GLU A 232 14.74 -1.43 -8.03
C GLU A 232 16.08 -1.01 -7.43
N LYS A 233 16.09 -0.53 -6.18
CA LYS A 233 17.33 -0.22 -5.47
C LYS A 233 18.19 -1.47 -5.28
N ALA A 234 17.62 -2.60 -4.92
CA ALA A 234 18.33 -3.88 -4.77
C ALA A 234 18.98 -4.34 -6.09
N LEU A 235 18.32 -4.11 -7.24
CA LEU A 235 18.87 -4.41 -8.56
C LEU A 235 20.14 -3.62 -8.91
N THR A 236 20.45 -2.52 -8.23
CA THR A 236 21.70 -1.79 -8.38
C THR A 236 22.89 -2.50 -7.72
N LYS A 237 22.63 -3.41 -6.77
CA LYS A 237 23.61 -4.13 -5.97
C LYS A 237 23.63 -5.63 -6.22
N ALA A 238 22.57 -6.18 -6.83
CA ALA A 238 22.45 -7.60 -7.12
C ALA A 238 22.17 -7.86 -8.59
N VAL A 239 22.71 -8.96 -9.14
CA VAL A 239 22.37 -9.40 -10.50
C VAL A 239 20.92 -9.85 -10.55
N THR A 240 20.48 -10.58 -9.53
CA THR A 240 19.08 -11.02 -9.37
C THR A 240 18.55 -10.68 -7.98
N VAL A 241 17.24 -10.41 -7.89
CA VAL A 241 16.55 -10.12 -6.62
C VAL A 241 15.40 -11.12 -6.47
N ASP A 242 15.42 -11.87 -5.38
CA ASP A 242 14.27 -12.67 -4.96
C ASP A 242 13.44 -11.88 -3.95
N VAL A 243 12.13 -11.90 -4.11
CA VAL A 243 11.18 -11.17 -3.26
C VAL A 243 10.27 -12.14 -2.57
N ILE A 244 10.27 -12.08 -1.25
CA ILE A 244 9.34 -12.79 -0.37
C ILE A 244 8.38 -11.74 0.20
N ILE A 245 7.08 -11.97 0.08
CA ILE A 245 6.02 -11.21 0.74
C ILE A 245 5.21 -12.23 1.53
N ASN A 246 5.44 -12.30 2.83
CA ASN A 246 4.76 -13.26 3.68
C ASN A 246 3.41 -12.73 4.17
N GLN A 247 2.51 -13.62 4.55
CA GLN A 247 1.19 -13.28 5.05
C GLN A 247 1.24 -12.82 6.50
N GLY A 248 0.86 -11.58 6.78
CA GLY A 248 0.67 -11.04 8.12
C GLY A 248 -0.74 -11.24 8.66
N ASN A 249 -1.00 -10.81 9.88
CA ASN A 249 -2.35 -10.87 10.47
C ASN A 249 -3.17 -9.58 10.28
N HIS A 250 -2.52 -8.47 9.90
CA HIS A 250 -3.15 -7.22 9.50
C HIS A 250 -3.37 -7.13 8.01
N SER A 251 -2.66 -7.92 7.21
CA SER A 251 -2.55 -7.72 5.76
C SER A 251 -2.59 -9.01 4.93
N GLU A 252 -3.08 -10.14 5.48
CA GLU A 252 -3.05 -11.46 4.82
C GLU A 252 -3.55 -11.41 3.36
N THR A 253 -4.68 -10.77 3.13
CA THR A 253 -5.26 -10.57 1.79
C THR A 253 -4.41 -9.65 0.91
N ASN A 254 -3.93 -8.54 1.47
CA ASN A 254 -3.13 -7.57 0.73
C ASN A 254 -1.76 -8.14 0.35
N ASP A 255 -1.11 -8.89 1.25
CA ASP A 255 0.19 -9.53 1.03
C ASP A 255 0.09 -10.59 -0.09
N TYR A 256 -1.01 -11.35 -0.12
CA TYR A 256 -1.30 -12.29 -1.21
C TYR A 256 -1.43 -11.56 -2.56
N TRP A 257 -2.23 -10.48 -2.61
CA TRP A 257 -2.41 -9.69 -3.81
C TRP A 257 -1.13 -8.98 -4.25
N ALA A 258 -0.35 -8.46 -3.32
CA ALA A 258 0.91 -7.79 -3.61
C ALA A 258 1.94 -8.74 -4.26
N ALA A 259 2.12 -9.95 -3.70
CA ALA A 259 2.99 -10.96 -4.30
C ALA A 259 2.52 -11.33 -5.72
N HIS A 260 1.20 -11.45 -5.91
CA HIS A 260 0.62 -11.73 -7.22
C HIS A 260 0.81 -10.59 -8.22
N TYR A 261 0.65 -9.33 -7.75
CA TYR A 261 0.89 -8.12 -8.52
C TYR A 261 2.34 -8.05 -9.00
N PHE A 262 3.33 -8.18 -8.11
CA PHE A 262 4.74 -8.08 -8.47
C PHE A 262 5.19 -9.21 -9.40
N ARG A 263 4.71 -10.45 -9.21
CA ARG A 263 4.96 -11.54 -10.17
C ARG A 263 4.48 -11.19 -11.58
N ARG A 264 3.30 -10.60 -11.69
CA ARG A 264 2.75 -10.19 -12.99
C ARG A 264 3.47 -8.97 -13.57
N LEU A 265 3.80 -8.00 -12.72
CA LEU A 265 4.53 -6.80 -13.13
C LEU A 265 5.87 -7.18 -13.75
N TYR A 266 6.73 -7.84 -13.00
CA TYR A 266 8.08 -8.20 -13.45
C TYR A 266 8.05 -9.24 -14.58
N GLY A 267 7.09 -10.16 -14.59
CA GLY A 267 6.88 -11.08 -15.69
C GLY A 267 6.49 -10.38 -17.00
N ARG A 268 5.63 -9.37 -16.97
CA ARG A 268 5.27 -8.56 -18.15
C ARG A 268 6.39 -7.66 -18.63
N LEU A 269 7.18 -7.13 -17.71
CA LEU A 269 8.37 -6.33 -18.04
C LEU A 269 9.48 -7.19 -18.65
N GLY A 270 9.31 -8.51 -18.76
CA GLY A 270 10.33 -9.43 -19.27
C GLY A 270 11.56 -9.48 -18.39
N SER A 271 11.46 -9.07 -17.13
CA SER A 271 12.59 -9.07 -16.21
C SER A 271 12.86 -10.49 -15.75
N ASN A 272 13.97 -11.05 -16.18
CA ASN A 272 14.53 -12.31 -15.65
C ASN A 272 15.38 -12.06 -14.38
N ARG A 273 15.47 -10.83 -13.91
CA ARG A 273 16.29 -10.44 -12.76
C ARG A 273 15.51 -10.35 -11.45
N VAL A 274 14.17 -10.31 -11.50
CA VAL A 274 13.31 -10.29 -10.31
C VAL A 274 12.46 -11.55 -10.27
N ASN A 275 12.56 -12.30 -9.18
CA ASN A 275 11.76 -13.48 -8.93
C ASN A 275 10.96 -13.27 -7.65
N VAL A 276 9.63 -13.23 -7.76
CA VAL A 276 8.73 -13.08 -6.61
C VAL A 276 8.18 -14.44 -6.22
N LEU A 277 8.48 -14.88 -5.01
CA LEU A 277 8.09 -16.19 -4.52
C LEU A 277 6.56 -16.28 -4.37
N LYS A 278 6.05 -17.50 -4.47
CA LYS A 278 4.65 -17.79 -4.18
C LYS A 278 4.42 -17.79 -2.68
N ASN A 279 3.30 -17.21 -2.26
CA ASN A 279 2.92 -17.08 -0.86
C ASN A 279 1.51 -17.63 -0.55
N GLU A 280 1.09 -18.64 -1.31
CA GLU A 280 -0.17 -19.35 -1.06
C GLU A 280 -0.18 -20.11 0.28
N SER A 281 1.02 -20.40 0.80
CA SER A 281 1.25 -20.93 2.15
C SER A 281 1.90 -19.85 3.01
N PRO A 282 1.55 -19.70 4.30
CA PRO A 282 2.25 -18.81 5.22
C PRO A 282 3.66 -19.30 5.57
N PHE A 283 4.01 -20.52 5.18
CA PHE A 283 5.31 -21.13 5.38
C PHE A 283 6.10 -21.10 4.09
N ILE A 284 7.10 -20.24 3.99
CA ILE A 284 7.91 -20.07 2.78
C ILE A 284 9.32 -20.58 3.05
N GLY A 285 9.65 -21.75 2.49
CA GLY A 285 11.00 -22.31 2.55
C GLY A 285 11.91 -21.75 1.46
N TYR A 286 13.13 -21.37 1.81
CA TYR A 286 14.14 -20.89 0.88
C TYR A 286 15.49 -21.55 1.13
N ARG A 287 15.96 -22.34 0.15
CA ARG A 287 17.23 -23.03 0.23
C ARG A 287 18.31 -22.32 -0.60
N MET A 288 19.50 -22.18 -0.04
CA MET A 288 20.70 -21.64 -0.70
C MET A 288 21.94 -22.40 -0.25
N GLY A 289 22.39 -23.36 -1.06
CA GLY A 289 23.51 -24.21 -0.71
C GLY A 289 23.30 -25.00 0.59
N ASP A 290 24.20 -24.85 1.56
CA ASP A 290 24.11 -25.47 2.90
C ASP A 290 23.20 -24.71 3.88
N THR A 291 22.65 -23.56 3.48
CA THR A 291 21.77 -22.72 4.29
C THR A 291 20.32 -22.86 3.88
N PHE A 292 19.43 -23.07 4.87
CA PHE A 292 17.98 -23.15 4.67
C PHE A 292 17.25 -22.18 5.61
N VAL A 293 16.36 -21.38 5.05
CA VAL A 293 15.54 -20.38 5.78
C VAL A 293 14.07 -20.71 5.61
N LEU A 294 13.33 -20.79 6.72
CA LEU A 294 11.87 -20.79 6.73
C LEU A 294 11.39 -19.40 7.13
N VAL A 295 10.55 -18.78 6.33
CA VAL A 295 9.92 -17.49 6.63
C VAL A 295 8.48 -17.71 7.06
N HIS A 296 8.09 -17.10 8.19
CA HIS A 296 6.73 -17.11 8.70
C HIS A 296 6.51 -15.89 9.58
N HIS A 297 5.45 -15.12 9.37
CA HIS A 297 5.20 -13.89 10.12
C HIS A 297 5.24 -14.06 11.64
N GLY A 298 4.73 -15.16 12.19
CA GLY A 298 4.79 -15.44 13.63
C GLY A 298 3.44 -15.56 14.33
N HIS A 299 2.37 -15.07 13.72
CA HIS A 299 1.04 -14.96 14.33
C HIS A 299 0.25 -16.28 14.42
N LYS A 300 0.54 -17.28 13.58
CA LYS A 300 -0.20 -18.56 13.52
C LYS A 300 0.46 -19.65 14.32
N CYS A 301 1.78 -19.64 14.47
CA CYS A 301 2.56 -20.71 15.07
C CYS A 301 3.63 -20.19 16.02
N LYS A 302 3.87 -20.96 17.10
CA LYS A 302 5.03 -20.74 17.98
C LYS A 302 6.31 -21.21 17.30
N PRO A 303 7.49 -20.69 17.70
CA PRO A 303 8.78 -21.06 17.11
C PRO A 303 9.05 -22.57 17.07
N GLU A 304 8.65 -23.29 18.12
CA GLU A 304 8.84 -24.75 18.21
C GLU A 304 8.04 -25.51 17.14
N ALA A 305 6.81 -25.06 16.85
CA ALA A 305 5.99 -25.62 15.78
C ALA A 305 6.57 -25.31 14.39
N LEU A 306 7.12 -24.11 14.19
CA LEU A 306 7.79 -23.74 12.93
C LEU A 306 9.00 -24.64 12.64
N ARG A 307 9.78 -24.96 13.67
CA ARG A 307 10.89 -25.92 13.54
C ARG A 307 10.39 -27.32 13.14
N GLN A 308 9.24 -27.76 13.66
CA GLN A 308 8.64 -29.05 13.25
C GLN A 308 8.21 -29.01 11.79
N ILE A 309 7.52 -27.94 11.34
CA ILE A 309 7.11 -27.75 9.96
C ILE A 309 8.33 -27.81 9.02
N MET A 310 9.42 -27.13 9.41
CA MET A 310 10.67 -27.16 8.66
C MET A 310 11.20 -28.57 8.44
N SER A 311 11.14 -29.42 9.46
CA SER A 311 11.62 -30.82 9.40
C SER A 311 10.62 -31.82 8.78
N THR A 312 9.33 -31.48 8.71
CA THR A 312 8.29 -32.37 8.15
C THR A 312 7.95 -32.03 6.71
N ASP A 313 7.66 -30.76 6.44
CA ASP A 313 7.18 -30.32 5.14
C ASP A 313 8.34 -30.09 4.15
N TYR A 314 9.50 -29.66 4.68
CA TYR A 314 10.73 -29.42 3.91
C TYR A 314 11.82 -30.43 4.25
N ARG A 315 11.43 -31.70 4.34
CA ARG A 315 12.30 -32.80 4.81
C ARG A 315 13.62 -32.91 4.08
N ILE A 316 13.63 -32.70 2.77
CA ILE A 316 14.84 -32.78 1.94
C ILE A 316 15.76 -31.61 2.26
N ASP A 317 15.25 -30.40 2.20
CA ASP A 317 16.03 -29.19 2.48
C ASP A 317 16.57 -29.17 3.92
N TRP A 318 15.74 -29.60 4.87
CA TRP A 318 16.14 -29.77 6.26
C TRP A 318 17.27 -30.80 6.43
N GLY A 319 17.17 -31.93 5.78
CA GLY A 319 18.14 -33.04 5.89
C GLY A 319 19.49 -32.72 5.24
N GLU A 320 19.49 -31.90 4.21
CA GLU A 320 20.71 -31.53 3.49
C GLU A 320 21.36 -30.24 3.98
N ALA A 321 20.60 -29.34 4.66
CA ALA A 321 21.12 -28.10 5.17
C ALA A 321 21.99 -28.31 6.41
N LYS A 322 23.09 -27.56 6.50
CA LYS A 322 23.92 -27.46 7.70
C LYS A 322 23.49 -26.35 8.64
N PHE A 323 22.92 -25.28 8.06
CA PHE A 323 22.51 -24.07 8.78
C PHE A 323 21.04 -23.79 8.51
N CYS A 324 20.22 -23.83 9.54
CA CYS A 324 18.78 -23.65 9.44
C CYS A 324 18.32 -22.44 10.25
N TYR A 325 17.57 -21.55 9.62
CA TYR A 325 17.06 -20.32 10.23
C TYR A 325 15.54 -20.24 10.04
N ILE A 326 14.87 -19.57 10.97
CA ILE A 326 13.44 -19.26 10.90
C ILE A 326 13.29 -17.77 11.15
N ASP A 327 12.89 -17.03 10.12
CA ASP A 327 12.70 -15.59 10.19
C ASP A 327 11.24 -15.26 10.47
N GLY A 328 11.00 -14.36 11.44
CA GLY A 328 9.68 -13.93 11.84
C GLY A 328 9.56 -12.43 12.11
N GLY A 329 8.31 -11.94 12.12
CA GLY A 329 7.89 -10.60 12.53
C GLY A 329 6.93 -10.65 13.72
N HIS A 330 5.79 -9.97 13.63
CA HIS A 330 4.62 -9.99 14.50
C HIS A 330 4.80 -9.40 15.90
N ILE A 331 5.86 -9.76 16.59
CA ILE A 331 6.10 -9.30 17.97
C ILE A 331 6.83 -7.96 18.06
N HIS A 332 7.19 -7.37 16.94
CA HIS A 332 7.81 -6.06 16.74
C HIS A 332 9.14 -5.83 17.48
N HIS A 333 9.65 -6.84 18.16
CA HIS A 333 10.92 -6.72 18.88
C HIS A 333 11.89 -7.84 18.50
N PHE A 334 13.17 -7.56 18.65
CA PHE A 334 14.20 -8.55 18.43
C PHE A 334 14.11 -9.64 19.50
N SER A 335 14.04 -10.88 19.04
CA SER A 335 14.15 -12.07 19.88
C SER A 335 14.81 -13.18 19.06
N ALA A 336 15.73 -13.91 19.68
CA ALA A 336 16.40 -15.05 19.04
C ALA A 336 16.39 -16.25 19.97
N LYS A 337 16.21 -17.46 19.40
CA LYS A 337 16.17 -18.72 20.17
C LYS A 337 16.71 -19.86 19.32
N GLU A 338 17.58 -20.67 19.88
CA GLU A 338 17.96 -21.94 19.28
C GLU A 338 16.90 -23.02 19.53
N LEU A 339 16.55 -23.76 18.50
CA LEU A 339 15.44 -24.73 18.50
C LEU A 339 15.88 -26.15 18.11
N GLY A 340 17.04 -26.58 18.51
CA GLY A 340 17.54 -27.93 18.22
C GLY A 340 17.68 -28.18 16.70
N GLY A 341 18.69 -27.57 16.09
CA GLY A 341 19.02 -27.67 14.68
C GLY A 341 18.56 -26.48 13.83
N ALA A 342 17.79 -25.54 14.38
CA ALA A 342 17.45 -24.27 13.75
C ALA A 342 17.55 -23.10 14.71
N GLN A 343 17.84 -21.92 14.20
CA GLN A 343 17.75 -20.67 14.94
C GLN A 343 16.50 -19.92 14.50
N TRP A 344 15.62 -19.62 15.45
CA TRP A 344 14.50 -18.69 15.22
C TRP A 344 14.90 -17.28 15.61
N GLU A 345 14.49 -16.31 14.76
CA GLU A 345 14.70 -14.89 15.02
C GLU A 345 13.46 -14.08 14.62
N SER A 346 13.03 -13.19 15.50
CA SER A 346 12.06 -12.15 15.19
C SER A 346 12.80 -10.82 15.02
N PHE A 347 12.45 -10.11 13.95
CA PHE A 347 13.07 -8.83 13.61
C PHE A 347 12.29 -7.65 14.17
N ASN A 348 13.01 -6.55 14.46
CA ASN A 348 12.38 -5.29 14.79
C ASN A 348 11.66 -4.72 13.54
N ASN A 349 10.68 -3.86 13.78
CA ASN A 349 10.07 -3.01 12.76
C ASN A 349 10.55 -1.55 12.86
N LEU A 350 10.23 -0.73 11.86
CA LEU A 350 10.47 0.72 11.87
C LEU A 350 9.24 1.50 12.32
N ALA A 351 8.04 0.95 12.14
CA ALA A 351 6.82 1.57 12.61
C ALA A 351 6.86 1.78 14.14
N PRO A 352 6.38 2.93 14.65
CA PRO A 352 6.25 3.12 16.09
C PRO A 352 5.18 2.21 16.68
N MET A 353 5.00 2.29 18.00
CA MET A 353 3.84 1.70 18.66
C MET A 353 2.57 2.39 18.19
N ASP A 354 1.53 1.62 17.92
CA ASP A 354 0.17 2.13 17.89
C ASP A 354 -0.36 2.37 19.32
N LYS A 355 -1.56 2.91 19.44
CA LYS A 355 -2.17 3.16 20.74
C LYS A 355 -2.38 1.87 21.54
N TYR A 356 -2.74 0.78 20.90
CA TYR A 356 -2.94 -0.52 21.55
C TYR A 356 -1.65 -1.04 22.19
N ALA A 357 -0.53 -1.03 21.46
CA ALA A 357 0.77 -1.43 21.96
C ALA A 357 1.27 -0.48 23.08
N HIS A 358 1.01 0.82 22.90
CA HIS A 358 1.36 1.82 23.91
C HIS A 358 0.66 1.57 25.24
N ASP A 359 -0.65 1.39 25.22
CA ASP A 359 -1.48 1.18 26.41
C ASP A 359 -1.21 -0.18 27.05
N GLY A 360 -0.88 -1.20 26.24
CA GLY A 360 -0.42 -2.50 26.69
C GLY A 360 0.97 -2.51 27.33
N GLY A 361 1.68 -1.37 27.30
CA GLY A 361 3.02 -1.24 27.92
C GLY A 361 4.15 -1.87 27.10
N TRP A 362 3.88 -2.35 25.89
CA TRP A 362 4.90 -2.96 25.03
C TRP A 362 5.85 -1.89 24.49
N ARG A 363 7.14 -2.16 24.59
CA ARG A 363 8.20 -1.24 24.16
C ARG A 363 9.26 -2.00 23.39
N SER A 364 9.53 -1.58 22.15
CA SER A 364 10.56 -2.18 21.30
C SER A 364 11.45 -1.11 20.68
N LYS A 365 12.65 -1.48 20.28
CA LYS A 365 13.54 -0.63 19.49
C LYS A 365 13.09 -0.67 18.03
N GLN A 366 12.97 0.49 17.40
CA GLN A 366 12.67 0.60 15.97
C GLN A 366 13.97 0.43 15.16
N ALA A 367 14.01 -0.55 14.28
CA ALA A 367 15.15 -0.79 13.41
C ALA A 367 14.79 -1.69 12.23
N MET A 368 15.52 -1.57 11.14
CA MET A 368 15.54 -2.53 10.03
C MET A 368 16.87 -3.28 10.02
N THR A 369 16.87 -4.53 9.57
CA THR A 369 18.07 -5.38 9.58
C THR A 369 18.29 -6.02 8.21
N LEU A 370 19.54 -5.97 7.74
CA LEU A 370 20.03 -6.74 6.61
C LEU A 370 21.02 -7.79 7.15
N VAL A 371 20.75 -9.04 6.86
CA VAL A 371 21.60 -10.18 7.25
C VAL A 371 22.42 -10.61 6.05
N LEU A 372 23.71 -10.82 6.24
CA LEU A 372 24.61 -11.41 5.23
C LEU A 372 24.63 -12.91 5.44
N ARG A 373 24.01 -13.67 4.54
CA ARG A 373 23.92 -15.13 4.57
C ARG A 373 24.82 -15.75 3.54
N SER A 374 25.72 -16.59 3.98
CA SER A 374 26.56 -17.41 3.10
C SER A 374 25.80 -18.66 2.69
N ARG A 375 25.95 -19.06 1.43
CA ARG A 375 25.46 -20.36 0.95
C ARG A 375 26.14 -21.53 1.66
N THR A 376 27.38 -21.32 2.12
CA THR A 376 28.27 -22.35 2.69
C THR A 376 28.33 -22.30 4.21
N TYR A 377 28.22 -21.11 4.84
CA TYR A 377 28.54 -20.90 6.25
C TYR A 377 27.39 -20.34 7.11
N GLY A 378 26.18 -20.19 6.56
CA GLY A 378 25.04 -19.61 7.28
C GLY A 378 25.16 -18.08 7.45
N ASP A 379 24.69 -17.57 8.60
CA ASP A 379 24.78 -16.15 8.93
C ASP A 379 26.23 -15.75 9.22
N VAL A 380 26.80 -14.85 8.42
CA VAL A 380 28.20 -14.40 8.54
C VAL A 380 28.34 -12.95 8.95
N GLY A 381 27.26 -12.20 8.97
CA GLY A 381 27.26 -10.80 9.39
C GLY A 381 25.89 -10.16 9.28
N ARG A 382 25.75 -8.96 9.84
CA ARG A 382 24.52 -8.19 9.72
C ARG A 382 24.75 -6.69 9.83
N TYR A 383 23.92 -5.93 9.14
CA TYR A 383 23.81 -4.49 9.30
C TYR A 383 22.46 -4.17 9.93
N LYS A 384 22.47 -3.31 10.95
CA LYS A 384 21.27 -2.83 11.61
C LYS A 384 21.14 -1.33 11.43
N MET A 385 19.96 -0.88 11.06
CA MET A 385 19.62 0.53 10.86
C MET A 385 18.59 0.95 11.92
N PRO A 386 19.05 1.48 13.08
CA PRO A 386 18.15 2.07 14.07
C PRO A 386 17.46 3.30 13.50
N ILE A 387 16.23 3.57 13.95
CA ILE A 387 15.42 4.69 13.45
C ILE A 387 16.10 6.05 13.67
N GLU A 388 16.86 6.21 14.74
CA GLU A 388 17.58 7.45 15.03
C GLU A 388 18.64 7.76 13.96
N LYS A 389 19.26 6.72 13.39
CA LYS A 389 20.19 6.88 12.26
C LYS A 389 19.46 7.27 10.98
N VAL A 390 18.28 6.72 10.75
CA VAL A 390 17.38 7.07 9.65
C VAL A 390 16.99 8.56 9.74
N TRP A 391 16.52 9.00 10.90
CA TRP A 391 16.17 10.43 11.12
C TRP A 391 17.34 11.38 10.90
N ASN A 392 18.54 10.99 11.37
CA ASN A 392 19.75 11.77 11.12
C ASN A 392 20.10 11.87 9.61
N ALA A 393 19.89 10.82 8.85
CA ALA A 393 20.08 10.85 7.41
C ALA A 393 19.04 11.74 6.72
N ILE A 394 17.76 11.59 7.05
CA ILE A 394 16.66 12.36 6.47
C ILE A 394 16.81 13.86 6.81
N SER A 395 17.16 14.22 8.04
CA SER A 395 17.28 15.62 8.47
C SER A 395 18.31 16.43 7.70
N LYS A 396 19.32 15.77 7.14
CA LYS A 396 20.35 16.43 6.31
C LYS A 396 19.81 16.90 4.95
N VAL A 397 18.81 16.20 4.41
CA VAL A 397 18.20 16.49 3.10
C VAL A 397 16.83 17.12 3.23
N ASN A 398 16.13 16.87 4.32
CA ASN A 398 14.82 17.43 4.65
C ASN A 398 14.77 17.89 6.13
N PRO A 399 15.27 19.08 6.46
CA PRO A 399 15.29 19.58 7.84
C PRO A 399 13.91 19.78 8.48
N LYS A 400 12.83 19.71 7.69
CA LYS A 400 11.45 19.81 8.16
C LYS A 400 10.81 18.45 8.47
N HIS A 401 11.53 17.35 8.26
CA HIS A 401 11.04 16.04 8.64
C HIS A 401 10.85 15.97 10.16
N TYR A 402 9.72 15.43 10.57
CA TYR A 402 9.41 15.27 11.99
C TYR A 402 10.36 14.25 12.63
N ILE A 403 11.00 14.65 13.72
CA ILE A 403 11.81 13.76 14.57
C ILE A 403 11.22 13.84 15.99
N PRO A 404 10.89 12.70 16.61
CA PRO A 404 10.33 12.68 17.95
C PRO A 404 11.29 13.24 19.00
N GLU A 405 10.77 14.07 19.91
CA GLU A 405 11.52 14.49 21.11
C GLU A 405 11.28 13.50 22.26
N PRO A 406 12.31 13.18 23.05
CA PRO A 406 12.14 12.34 24.23
C PRO A 406 11.12 12.96 25.22
N LYS A 407 10.19 12.14 25.70
CA LYS A 407 9.29 12.55 26.78
C LYS A 407 10.10 12.92 28.03
N ARG A 408 9.82 14.07 28.63
CA ARG A 408 10.38 14.46 29.91
C ARG A 408 9.31 14.34 30.99
N ALA A 409 9.71 13.90 32.18
CA ALA A 409 8.83 13.97 33.33
C ALA A 409 8.59 15.46 33.70
N PHE A 410 7.45 15.75 34.30
CA PHE A 410 7.23 17.06 34.90
C PHE A 410 8.28 17.27 35.98
N SER A 411 9.06 18.33 35.86
CA SER A 411 9.88 18.82 36.97
C SER A 411 9.03 19.74 37.80
N ALA A 412 8.86 19.37 39.10
CA ALA A 412 8.16 20.21 40.06
C ALA A 412 9.00 21.46 40.40
#